data_5bbd8467fdbb0cea14b88c3862f5708e
#
_entry.id   5bbd8467fdbb0cea14b88c3862f5708e
#
_cell.length_a   1.000
_cell.length_b   1.000
_cell.length_c   1.000
_cell.angle_alpha   90.00
_cell.angle_beta   90.00
_cell.angle_gamma   90.00
#
_symmetry.space_group_name_H-M   'P 1'
#
loop_
_entity.id
_entity.type
_entity.pdbx_description
1 polymer ?
#
loop_
_entity_poly.entity_id
_entity_poly.type
_entity_poly.pdbx_seq_one_letter_code
_entity_poly.pdbx_strand_id
1 'polypeptide(L)'
;MSYSSLYGIDKDYKGNVIEEFGNSWLFAPIVWDVLTEKYIPPRKLISHGFKRNIIHDTSLWNEVNSEINNCDNAADRICWEFSGQQVFFTKDKNCVANAIRSFIKQNNNYCRDTEDNTPVLEREHIIERFEKIASAIELLPEDTLYFVMKNTSVDDSVGSWFEKYDEEQHEYVESGLDQVDKFVTEFVVIEDGKIVNFISNLDFKY
;
A
#
# COMPACT_ATOMS: atom_id res chain seq x y z
N MET A 1 10.01 3.02 -16.23
CA MET A 1 9.15 3.89 -15.40
C MET A 1 8.55 3.02 -14.32
N SER A 2 8.50 3.47 -13.09
CA SER A 2 7.84 2.72 -12.01
C SER A 2 6.34 3.00 -12.02
N TYR A 3 5.54 2.01 -11.62
CA TYR A 3 4.09 2.12 -11.54
C TYR A 3 3.61 1.66 -10.17
N SER A 4 2.50 2.24 -9.71
CA SER A 4 1.64 1.65 -8.72
C SER A 4 0.38 1.19 -9.43
N SER A 5 0.02 -0.07 -9.30
CA SER A 5 -1.13 -0.65 -10.00
C SER A 5 -2.14 -1.16 -9.00
N LEU A 6 -3.39 -0.74 -9.16
CA LEU A 6 -4.52 -1.27 -8.41
C LEU A 6 -5.01 -2.54 -9.10
N TYR A 7 -4.94 -3.65 -8.39
CA TYR A 7 -5.49 -4.93 -8.83
C TYR A 7 -6.80 -5.21 -8.13
N GLY A 8 -7.78 -5.66 -8.91
CA GLY A 8 -8.94 -6.37 -8.39
C GLY A 8 -8.68 -7.87 -8.47
N ILE A 9 -9.07 -8.61 -7.45
CA ILE A 9 -8.89 -10.05 -7.34
C ILE A 9 -10.25 -10.70 -7.26
N ASP A 10 -10.52 -11.65 -8.15
CA ASP A 10 -11.79 -12.35 -8.27
C ASP A 10 -11.92 -13.56 -7.33
N LYS A 11 -13.01 -14.31 -7.46
CA LYS A 11 -13.28 -15.54 -6.67
C LYS A 11 -12.29 -16.68 -6.95
N ASP A 12 -11.62 -16.67 -8.07
CA ASP A 12 -10.64 -17.66 -8.49
C ASP A 12 -9.21 -17.20 -8.15
N TYR A 13 -9.09 -16.15 -7.33
CA TYR A 13 -7.84 -15.48 -6.90
C TYR A 13 -7.00 -14.92 -8.04
N LYS A 14 -7.62 -14.66 -9.19
CA LYS A 14 -6.95 -14.03 -10.31
C LYS A 14 -6.97 -12.51 -10.17
N GLY A 15 -5.80 -11.91 -10.38
CA GLY A 15 -5.63 -10.47 -10.32
C GLY A 15 -5.79 -9.80 -11.67
N ASN A 16 -6.72 -8.86 -11.76
CA ASN A 16 -6.92 -8.02 -12.93
C ASN A 16 -6.51 -6.58 -12.63
N VAL A 17 -5.75 -5.97 -13.53
CA VAL A 17 -5.41 -4.55 -13.40
C VAL A 17 -6.66 -3.70 -13.56
N ILE A 18 -6.97 -2.91 -12.54
CA ILE A 18 -8.08 -1.96 -12.55
C ILE A 18 -7.60 -0.60 -13.04
N GLU A 19 -6.47 -0.12 -12.50
CA GLU A 19 -5.91 1.19 -12.85
C GLU A 19 -4.39 1.17 -12.64
N GLU A 20 -3.66 1.80 -13.55
CA GLU A 20 -2.21 2.01 -13.43
C GLU A 20 -1.89 3.47 -13.16
N PHE A 21 -1.07 3.71 -12.15
CA PHE A 21 -0.64 5.04 -11.77
C PHE A 21 0.86 5.18 -12.05
N GLY A 22 1.22 5.91 -13.08
CA GLY A 22 2.63 6.22 -13.39
C GLY A 22 3.33 6.89 -12.20
N ASN A 23 4.63 6.62 -12.03
CA ASN A 23 5.44 7.11 -10.92
C ASN A 23 4.97 6.61 -9.53
N SER A 24 5.41 5.41 -9.14
CA SER A 24 5.09 4.78 -7.86
C SER A 24 5.51 5.58 -6.62
N TRP A 25 6.45 6.55 -6.77
CA TRP A 25 6.91 7.41 -5.69
C TRP A 25 5.87 8.41 -5.18
N LEU A 26 4.77 8.61 -5.93
CA LEU A 26 3.73 9.58 -5.58
C LEU A 26 2.64 9.02 -4.64
N PHE A 27 2.79 7.83 -4.08
CA PHE A 27 1.85 7.29 -3.09
C PHE A 27 2.57 6.60 -1.94
N ALA A 28 3.00 5.34 -2.09
CA ALA A 28 3.51 4.53 -0.99
C ALA A 28 4.71 5.17 -0.27
N PRO A 29 5.77 5.66 -0.95
CA PRO A 29 6.87 6.34 -0.28
C PRO A 29 6.44 7.60 0.48
N ILE A 30 5.46 8.34 -0.03
CA ILE A 30 4.92 9.52 0.67
C ILE A 30 4.21 9.11 1.96
N VAL A 31 3.40 8.05 1.92
CA VAL A 31 2.75 7.51 3.13
C VAL A 31 3.81 7.12 4.16
N TRP A 32 4.85 6.41 3.74
CA TRP A 32 5.92 5.95 4.63
C TRP A 32 6.70 7.10 5.26
N ASP A 33 7.09 8.09 4.48
CA ASP A 33 7.83 9.25 4.97
C ASP A 33 7.00 10.09 5.95
N VAL A 34 5.74 10.34 5.63
CA VAL A 34 4.80 11.08 6.48
C VAL A 34 4.60 10.37 7.82
N LEU A 35 4.36 9.06 7.80
CA LEU A 35 4.15 8.29 9.01
C LEU A 35 5.44 8.14 9.83
N THR A 36 6.58 8.02 9.16
CA THR A 36 7.89 8.03 9.82
C THR A 36 8.09 9.32 10.59
N GLU A 37 7.87 10.47 9.96
CA GLU A 37 8.05 11.77 10.62
C GLU A 37 7.03 11.98 11.74
N LYS A 38 5.81 11.47 11.59
CA LYS A 38 4.75 11.58 12.60
C LYS A 38 5.02 10.76 13.85
N TYR A 39 5.44 9.49 13.68
CA TYR A 39 5.52 8.54 14.77
C TYR A 39 6.92 8.37 15.36
N ILE A 40 7.96 8.71 14.61
CA ILE A 40 9.34 8.56 15.10
C ILE A 40 9.90 9.92 15.56
N PRO A 41 10.34 10.03 16.81
CA PRO A 41 10.92 11.28 17.31
C PRO A 41 12.10 11.76 16.44
N PRO A 42 12.23 13.06 16.15
CA PRO A 42 13.26 13.60 15.26
C PRO A 42 14.69 13.16 15.60
N ARG A 43 14.99 13.00 16.90
CA ARG A 43 16.30 12.53 17.39
C ARG A 43 16.65 11.10 16.92
N LYS A 44 15.65 10.27 16.66
CA LYS A 44 15.82 8.90 16.15
C LYS A 44 15.93 8.84 14.64
N LEU A 45 15.53 9.92 13.95
CA LEU A 45 15.62 10.01 12.48
C LEU A 45 17.04 10.37 11.98
N ILE A 46 17.97 10.64 12.89
CA ILE A 46 19.35 10.93 12.56
C ILE A 46 20.24 9.83 13.14
N SER A 47 21.03 9.19 12.31
CA SER A 47 22.02 8.21 12.70
C SER A 47 23.37 8.59 12.08
N HIS A 48 24.42 8.70 12.92
CA HIS A 48 25.77 9.07 12.48
C HIS A 48 25.83 10.37 11.66
N GLY A 49 24.93 11.33 11.93
CA GLY A 49 24.86 12.61 11.21
C GLY A 49 24.07 12.57 9.90
N PHE A 50 23.50 11.43 9.53
CA PHE A 50 22.68 11.27 8.32
C PHE A 50 21.21 11.02 8.67
N LYS A 51 20.30 11.56 7.87
CA LYS A 51 18.86 11.26 7.98
C LYS A 51 18.65 9.79 7.58
N ARG A 52 17.98 9.04 8.46
CA ARG A 52 17.54 7.67 8.16
C ARG A 52 16.47 7.70 7.09
N ASN A 53 16.50 6.74 6.18
CA ASN A 53 15.51 6.61 5.11
C ASN A 53 14.78 5.27 5.27
N ILE A 54 13.47 5.33 5.43
CA ILE A 54 12.63 4.16 5.69
C ILE A 54 12.71 3.10 4.59
N ILE A 55 12.94 3.50 3.35
CA ILE A 55 13.04 2.57 2.21
C ILE A 55 14.28 1.67 2.32
N HIS A 56 15.34 2.14 2.96
CA HIS A 56 16.63 1.44 3.07
C HIS A 56 17.01 1.03 4.48
N ASP A 57 16.16 1.29 5.46
CA ASP A 57 16.43 1.02 6.89
C ASP A 57 15.34 0.12 7.48
N THR A 58 15.57 -1.19 7.43
CA THR A 58 14.67 -2.21 7.99
C THR A 58 14.37 -1.99 9.47
N SER A 59 15.35 -1.49 10.23
CA SER A 59 15.14 -1.20 11.65
C SER A 59 14.18 -0.04 11.86
N LEU A 60 14.28 1.01 11.03
CA LEU A 60 13.35 2.12 11.04
C LEU A 60 11.96 1.67 10.61
N TRP A 61 11.87 0.83 9.58
CA TRP A 61 10.60 0.24 9.15
C TRP A 61 9.90 -0.49 10.30
N ASN A 62 10.62 -1.35 11.01
CA ASN A 62 10.07 -2.09 12.15
C ASN A 62 9.64 -1.18 13.30
N GLU A 63 10.40 -0.10 13.57
CA GLU A 63 10.02 0.90 14.58
C GLU A 63 8.70 1.59 14.19
N VAL A 64 8.57 2.07 12.95
CA VAL A 64 7.36 2.73 12.44
C VAL A 64 6.18 1.77 12.45
N ASN A 65 6.35 0.54 11.96
CA ASN A 65 5.31 -0.48 11.96
C ASN A 65 4.79 -0.78 13.38
N SER A 66 5.69 -0.87 14.35
CA SER A 66 5.30 -1.07 15.74
C SER A 66 4.47 0.07 16.30
N GLU A 67 4.85 1.32 16.03
CA GLU A 67 4.11 2.50 16.49
C GLU A 67 2.72 2.59 15.82
N ILE A 68 2.64 2.31 14.52
CA ILE A 68 1.38 2.33 13.76
C ILE A 68 0.43 1.23 14.23
N ASN A 69 0.94 0.03 14.52
CA ASN A 69 0.11 -1.07 15.03
C ASN A 69 -0.48 -0.78 16.41
N ASN A 70 0.14 0.11 17.17
CA ASN A 70 -0.33 0.55 18.49
C ASN A 70 -1.11 1.88 18.46
N CYS A 71 -1.24 2.53 17.29
CA CYS A 71 -1.94 3.82 17.22
C CYS A 71 -3.47 3.63 17.07
N ASP A 72 -4.22 4.62 17.57
CA ASP A 72 -5.68 4.66 17.44
C ASP A 72 -6.17 5.28 16.12
N ASN A 73 -5.26 5.77 15.28
CA ASN A 73 -5.62 6.43 14.03
C ASN A 73 -5.87 5.41 12.92
N ALA A 74 -7.14 5.14 12.64
CA ALA A 74 -7.54 4.17 11.62
C ALA A 74 -7.07 4.55 10.21
N ALA A 75 -7.06 5.83 9.85
CA ALA A 75 -6.63 6.27 8.53
C ALA A 75 -5.13 6.00 8.31
N ASP A 76 -4.30 6.27 9.33
CA ASP A 76 -2.87 5.99 9.26
C ASP A 76 -2.59 4.48 9.12
N ARG A 77 -3.26 3.64 9.92
CA ARG A 77 -3.11 2.19 9.84
C ARG A 77 -3.54 1.65 8.48
N ILE A 78 -4.71 2.06 7.99
CA ILE A 78 -5.22 1.60 6.69
C ILE A 78 -4.28 2.04 5.56
N CYS A 79 -3.82 3.29 5.55
CA CYS A 79 -2.88 3.77 4.54
C CYS A 79 -1.52 3.07 4.61
N TRP A 80 -1.03 2.76 5.82
CA TRP A 80 0.20 1.98 6.01
C TRP A 80 0.09 0.60 5.37
N GLU A 81 -0.95 -0.16 5.72
CA GLU A 81 -1.15 -1.52 5.19
C GLU A 81 -1.41 -1.51 3.68
N PHE A 82 -2.19 -0.56 3.19
CA PHE A 82 -2.47 -0.43 1.76
C PHE A 82 -1.21 -0.06 0.95
N SER A 83 -0.40 0.85 1.45
CA SER A 83 0.89 1.20 0.86
C SER A 83 1.93 0.07 0.98
N GLY A 84 1.81 -0.77 2.01
CA GLY A 84 2.60 -1.98 2.25
C GLY A 84 2.17 -3.18 1.40
N GLN A 85 1.26 -2.98 0.44
CA GLN A 85 0.81 -3.99 -0.52
C GLN A 85 0.00 -5.14 0.10
N GLN A 86 -0.65 -4.90 1.24
CA GLN A 86 -1.59 -5.86 1.82
C GLN A 86 -2.90 -5.90 1.05
N VAL A 87 -3.60 -7.01 1.12
CA VAL A 87 -4.86 -7.24 0.41
C VAL A 87 -6.06 -6.84 1.28
N PHE A 88 -7.01 -6.15 0.69
CA PHE A 88 -8.23 -5.70 1.33
C PHE A 88 -9.47 -6.39 0.73
N PHE A 89 -10.50 -6.59 1.53
CA PHE A 89 -11.79 -7.07 1.06
C PHE A 89 -12.56 -5.93 0.36
N THR A 90 -13.18 -6.22 -0.77
CA THR A 90 -13.93 -5.20 -1.54
C THR A 90 -15.14 -4.65 -0.77
N LYS A 91 -15.70 -5.41 0.17
CA LYS A 91 -16.73 -4.89 1.09
C LYS A 91 -16.27 -3.65 1.88
N ASP A 92 -14.97 -3.50 2.09
CA ASP A 92 -14.36 -2.43 2.87
C ASP A 92 -13.83 -1.27 1.98
N LYS A 93 -14.06 -1.31 0.66
CA LYS A 93 -13.53 -0.36 -0.32
C LYS A 93 -13.81 1.11 0.04
N ASN A 94 -15.02 1.42 0.48
CA ASN A 94 -15.38 2.79 0.87
C ASN A 94 -14.64 3.23 2.16
N CYS A 95 -14.39 2.31 3.07
CA CYS A 95 -13.59 2.60 4.27
C CYS A 95 -12.15 2.95 3.89
N VAL A 96 -11.53 2.18 3.00
CA VAL A 96 -10.16 2.41 2.53
C VAL A 96 -10.07 3.72 1.74
N ALA A 97 -10.99 3.98 0.81
CA ALA A 97 -11.02 5.24 0.06
C ALA A 97 -11.16 6.47 0.98
N ASN A 98 -12.04 6.39 1.99
CA ASN A 98 -12.20 7.45 2.97
C ASN A 98 -10.96 7.62 3.88
N ALA A 99 -10.28 6.52 4.21
CA ALA A 99 -9.02 6.57 4.96
C ALA A 99 -7.93 7.32 4.18
N ILE A 100 -7.79 7.06 2.87
CA ILE A 100 -6.85 7.76 1.98
C ILE A 100 -7.12 9.27 1.95
N ARG A 101 -8.39 9.69 1.80
CA ARG A 101 -8.77 11.11 1.82
C ARG A 101 -8.54 11.75 3.19
N SER A 102 -8.81 11.00 4.27
CA SER A 102 -8.60 11.47 5.63
C SER A 102 -7.13 11.61 5.97
N PHE A 103 -6.28 10.73 5.44
CA PHE A 103 -4.84 10.75 5.62
C PHE A 103 -4.22 12.08 5.19
N ILE A 104 -4.58 12.60 4.01
CA ILE A 104 -4.11 13.89 3.52
C ILE A 104 -4.48 15.00 4.51
N LYS A 105 -5.75 15.04 4.93
CA LYS A 105 -6.27 16.11 5.79
C LYS A 105 -5.65 16.11 7.19
N GLN A 106 -5.36 14.93 7.72
CA GLN A 106 -4.86 14.79 9.09
C GLN A 106 -3.34 14.93 9.20
N ASN A 107 -2.62 14.73 8.10
CA ASN A 107 -1.16 14.63 8.11
C ASN A 107 -0.45 15.72 7.31
N ASN A 108 -1.14 16.78 6.91
CA ASN A 108 -0.59 17.88 6.10
C ASN A 108 0.53 18.70 6.79
N ASN A 109 0.82 18.46 8.05
CA ASN A 109 1.91 19.13 8.77
C ASN A 109 3.28 18.43 8.64
N TYR A 110 3.29 17.23 8.08
CA TYR A 110 4.49 16.38 7.99
C TYR A 110 5.14 16.45 6.60
N CYS A 111 6.40 16.07 6.52
CA CYS A 111 7.18 16.01 5.29
C CYS A 111 7.14 17.32 4.49
N ARG A 112 7.70 18.36 5.08
CA ARG A 112 7.86 19.65 4.40
C ARG A 112 9.05 19.63 3.47
N ASP A 113 8.86 20.21 2.30
CA ASP A 113 9.95 20.43 1.37
C ASP A 113 11.02 21.35 1.98
N THR A 114 12.27 21.07 1.69
CA THR A 114 13.40 21.85 2.22
C THR A 114 13.59 23.18 1.51
N GLU A 115 13.06 23.34 0.28
CA GLU A 115 13.25 24.54 -0.53
C GLU A 115 12.18 25.60 -0.25
N ASP A 116 10.92 25.22 -0.24
CA ASP A 116 9.77 26.13 -0.11
C ASP A 116 8.96 25.95 1.19
N ASN A 117 9.37 24.99 2.02
CA ASN A 117 8.68 24.63 3.28
C ASN A 117 7.20 24.21 3.08
N THR A 118 6.80 23.87 1.86
CA THR A 118 5.45 23.40 1.55
C THR A 118 5.29 21.94 2.01
N PRO A 119 4.22 21.60 2.76
CA PRO A 119 3.93 20.22 3.09
C PRO A 119 3.70 19.38 1.83
N VAL A 120 4.28 18.18 1.78
CA VAL A 120 4.16 17.30 0.61
C VAL A 120 2.69 16.98 0.28
N LEU A 121 1.85 16.82 1.31
CA LEU A 121 0.42 16.52 1.15
C LEU A 121 -0.45 17.75 0.81
N GLU A 122 0.12 18.95 0.70
CA GLU A 122 -0.55 20.15 0.17
C GLU A 122 -0.28 20.37 -1.32
N ARG A 123 0.62 19.61 -1.93
CA ARG A 123 0.93 19.72 -3.36
C ARG A 123 -0.21 19.16 -4.21
N GLU A 124 -0.71 19.94 -5.15
CA GLU A 124 -1.87 19.61 -5.99
C GLU A 124 -1.75 18.23 -6.65
N HIS A 125 -0.61 17.95 -7.30
CA HIS A 125 -0.37 16.66 -7.97
C HIS A 125 -0.34 15.45 -7.02
N ILE A 126 -0.02 15.64 -5.72
CA ILE A 126 -0.09 14.61 -4.70
C ILE A 126 -1.54 14.40 -4.27
N ILE A 127 -2.26 15.48 -4.00
CA ILE A 127 -3.69 15.43 -3.67
C ILE A 127 -4.47 14.73 -4.78
N GLU A 128 -4.23 15.12 -6.03
CA GLU A 128 -4.84 14.49 -7.21
C GLU A 128 -4.53 13.00 -7.30
N ARG A 129 -3.27 12.59 -7.01
CA ARG A 129 -2.87 11.18 -7.01
C ARG A 129 -3.64 10.37 -5.96
N PHE A 130 -3.70 10.86 -4.73
CA PHE A 130 -4.40 10.18 -3.65
C PHE A 130 -5.91 10.10 -3.93
N GLU A 131 -6.50 11.18 -4.46
CA GLU A 131 -7.91 11.19 -4.84
C GLU A 131 -8.22 10.23 -5.99
N LYS A 132 -7.35 10.17 -7.00
CA LYS A 132 -7.47 9.23 -8.11
C LYS A 132 -7.45 7.78 -7.63
N ILE A 133 -6.55 7.45 -6.69
CA ILE A 133 -6.48 6.11 -6.08
C ILE A 133 -7.76 5.82 -5.29
N ALA A 134 -8.19 6.73 -4.43
CA ALA A 134 -9.41 6.57 -3.65
C ALA A 134 -10.65 6.35 -4.55
N SER A 135 -10.78 7.13 -5.62
CA SER A 135 -11.87 7.02 -6.58
C SER A 135 -11.83 5.70 -7.35
N ALA A 136 -10.64 5.23 -7.77
CA ALA A 136 -10.50 3.93 -8.43
C ALA A 136 -10.93 2.76 -7.52
N ILE A 137 -10.60 2.84 -6.22
CA ILE A 137 -11.04 1.85 -5.23
C ILE A 137 -12.58 1.84 -5.09
N GLU A 138 -13.22 2.99 -5.03
CA GLU A 138 -14.69 3.09 -4.94
C GLU A 138 -15.38 2.49 -6.16
N LEU A 139 -14.77 2.61 -7.34
CA LEU A 139 -15.29 2.14 -8.61
C LEU A 139 -14.93 0.67 -8.94
N LEU A 140 -14.34 -0.07 -8.00
CA LEU A 140 -14.04 -1.49 -8.21
C LEU A 140 -15.26 -2.25 -8.73
N PRO A 141 -15.08 -3.13 -9.75
CA PRO A 141 -16.15 -3.98 -10.29
C PRO A 141 -16.84 -4.83 -9.23
N GLU A 142 -18.10 -5.18 -9.46
CA GLU A 142 -18.92 -5.95 -8.50
C GLU A 142 -18.42 -7.39 -8.29
N ASP A 143 -17.76 -7.96 -9.28
CA ASP A 143 -17.16 -9.32 -9.23
C ASP A 143 -15.80 -9.36 -8.55
N THR A 144 -15.23 -8.21 -8.21
CA THR A 144 -13.99 -8.10 -7.43
C THR A 144 -14.27 -8.45 -5.98
N LEU A 145 -13.60 -9.47 -5.44
CA LEU A 145 -13.73 -9.84 -4.02
C LEU A 145 -12.69 -9.20 -3.12
N TYR A 146 -11.49 -8.99 -3.67
CA TYR A 146 -10.37 -8.37 -2.96
C TYR A 146 -9.69 -7.36 -3.86
N PHE A 147 -8.90 -6.48 -3.26
CA PHE A 147 -8.06 -5.54 -4.01
C PHE A 147 -6.75 -5.27 -3.28
N VAL A 148 -5.75 -4.89 -4.07
CA VAL A 148 -4.40 -4.61 -3.58
C VAL A 148 -3.73 -3.56 -4.46
N MET A 149 -2.89 -2.72 -3.85
CA MET A 149 -1.98 -1.85 -4.58
C MET A 149 -0.62 -2.52 -4.68
N LYS A 150 -0.12 -2.74 -5.88
CA LYS A 150 1.23 -3.27 -6.11
C LYS A 150 2.12 -2.21 -6.74
N ASN A 151 3.36 -2.14 -6.25
CA ASN A 151 4.37 -1.25 -6.80
C ASN A 151 5.34 -2.08 -7.64
N THR A 152 5.58 -1.64 -8.86
CA THR A 152 6.53 -2.28 -9.78
C THR A 152 7.72 -1.38 -10.03
N SER A 153 8.89 -1.96 -10.19
CA SER A 153 10.06 -1.26 -10.71
C SER A 153 10.01 -1.17 -12.24
N VAL A 154 11.00 -0.51 -12.83
CA VAL A 154 11.07 -0.29 -14.30
C VAL A 154 11.07 -1.59 -15.11
N ASP A 155 11.58 -2.66 -14.51
CA ASP A 155 11.84 -3.93 -15.20
C ASP A 155 10.86 -5.05 -14.80
N ASP A 156 9.96 -4.80 -13.84
CA ASP A 156 8.98 -5.80 -13.41
C ASP A 156 7.77 -5.77 -14.33
N SER A 157 7.37 -6.93 -14.81
CA SER A 157 6.07 -7.12 -15.45
C SER A 157 4.94 -6.90 -14.43
N VAL A 158 3.89 -6.19 -14.84
CA VAL A 158 2.70 -5.99 -14.01
C VAL A 158 2.02 -7.31 -13.69
N GLY A 159 2.12 -8.30 -14.60
CA GLY A 159 1.59 -9.65 -14.41
C GLY A 159 2.36 -10.51 -13.40
N SER A 160 3.61 -10.16 -13.09
CA SER A 160 4.51 -11.01 -12.28
C SER A 160 3.98 -11.39 -10.89
N TRP A 161 3.03 -10.63 -10.35
CA TRP A 161 2.40 -10.91 -9.06
C TRP A 161 1.36 -12.03 -9.10
N PHE A 162 0.88 -12.40 -10.29
CA PHE A 162 -0.16 -13.39 -10.54
C PHE A 162 0.26 -14.45 -11.53
N GLU A 163 1.54 -14.53 -11.83
CA GLU A 163 2.15 -15.49 -12.76
C GLU A 163 3.24 -16.29 -12.05
N LYS A 164 3.40 -17.53 -12.44
CA LYS A 164 4.54 -18.37 -12.06
C LYS A 164 5.26 -18.86 -13.30
N TYR A 165 6.57 -19.08 -13.20
CA TYR A 165 7.31 -19.72 -14.28
C TYR A 165 7.03 -21.23 -14.28
N ASP A 166 6.56 -21.72 -15.41
CA ASP A 166 6.36 -23.15 -15.67
C ASP A 166 7.62 -23.70 -16.36
N GLU A 167 8.34 -24.57 -15.66
CA GLU A 167 9.60 -25.15 -16.19
C GLU A 167 9.37 -26.13 -17.35
N GLU A 168 8.18 -26.74 -17.46
CA GLU A 168 7.87 -27.68 -18.53
C GLU A 168 7.52 -26.94 -19.83
N GLN A 169 6.79 -25.82 -19.71
CA GLN A 169 6.37 -25.01 -20.86
C GLN A 169 7.40 -23.92 -21.21
N HIS A 170 8.38 -23.66 -20.34
CA HIS A 170 9.37 -22.59 -20.47
C HIS A 170 8.74 -21.20 -20.63
N GLU A 171 7.59 -20.97 -20.00
CA GLU A 171 6.87 -19.67 -20.03
C GLU A 171 6.25 -19.34 -18.68
N TYR A 172 5.84 -18.06 -18.52
CA TYR A 172 5.05 -17.64 -17.38
C TYR A 172 3.58 -17.97 -17.62
N VAL A 173 2.99 -18.71 -16.69
CA VAL A 173 1.58 -19.08 -16.70
C VAL A 173 0.83 -18.40 -15.57
N GLU A 174 -0.44 -18.12 -15.81
CA GLU A 174 -1.33 -17.50 -14.85
C GLU A 174 -1.40 -18.34 -13.56
N SER A 175 -1.30 -17.67 -12.44
CA SER A 175 -1.32 -18.27 -11.11
C SER A 175 -2.26 -17.47 -10.22
N GLY A 176 -3.04 -18.14 -9.40
CA GLY A 176 -3.85 -17.44 -8.39
C GLY A 176 -2.99 -16.92 -7.24
N LEU A 177 -3.54 -16.01 -6.46
CA LEU A 177 -2.85 -15.42 -5.30
C LEU A 177 -2.42 -16.46 -4.26
N ASP A 178 -3.17 -17.55 -4.15
CA ASP A 178 -2.90 -18.72 -3.29
C ASP A 178 -1.68 -19.52 -3.71
N GLN A 179 -1.33 -19.46 -5.01
CA GLN A 179 -0.23 -20.21 -5.61
C GLN A 179 1.05 -19.37 -5.78
N VAL A 180 0.96 -18.07 -5.63
CA VAL A 180 2.12 -17.16 -5.48
C VAL A 180 2.73 -17.34 -4.08
N ASP A 181 3.13 -18.51 -3.81
CA ASP A 181 3.13 -19.25 -2.58
C ASP A 181 4.31 -19.04 -1.68
N LYS A 182 5.19 -18.20 -1.99
CA LYS A 182 6.38 -18.00 -1.16
C LYS A 182 6.35 -16.67 -0.42
N PHE A 183 5.41 -15.82 -0.76
CA PHE A 183 5.20 -14.56 -0.08
C PHE A 183 3.90 -14.63 0.72
N VAL A 184 4.04 -14.66 2.02
CA VAL A 184 2.89 -14.54 2.91
C VAL A 184 2.19 -13.23 2.58
N THR A 185 0.99 -13.35 2.00
CA THR A 185 0.11 -12.22 1.76
C THR A 185 -0.93 -12.20 2.87
N GLU A 186 -1.06 -11.07 3.52
CA GLU A 186 -2.05 -10.89 4.56
C GLU A 186 -3.25 -10.14 4.01
N PHE A 187 -4.44 -10.64 4.36
CA PHE A 187 -5.73 -10.02 4.08
C PHE A 187 -6.15 -9.21 5.28
N VAL A 188 -6.35 -7.92 5.08
CA VAL A 188 -6.70 -6.99 6.14
C VAL A 188 -8.19 -7.10 6.48
N VAL A 189 -8.51 -7.34 7.74
CA VAL A 189 -9.89 -7.41 8.24
C VAL A 189 -10.24 -6.10 8.92
N ILE A 190 -11.29 -5.44 8.42
CA ILE A 190 -11.81 -4.17 8.96
C ILE A 190 -13.19 -4.42 9.60
N GLU A 191 -13.35 -3.95 10.83
CA GLU A 191 -14.64 -3.88 11.53
C GLU A 191 -14.79 -2.47 12.13
N ASP A 192 -15.96 -1.90 12.00
CA ASP A 192 -16.29 -0.54 12.48
C ASP A 192 -15.27 0.54 12.06
N GLY A 193 -14.72 0.39 10.83
CA GLY A 193 -13.75 1.33 10.27
C GLY A 193 -12.33 1.18 10.82
N LYS A 194 -12.01 0.12 11.56
CA LYS A 194 -10.69 -0.14 12.12
C LYS A 194 -10.17 -1.52 11.72
N ILE A 195 -8.87 -1.62 11.52
CA ILE A 195 -8.21 -2.91 11.32
C ILE A 195 -8.23 -3.68 12.65
N VAL A 196 -8.84 -4.87 12.63
CA VAL A 196 -8.99 -5.73 13.81
C VAL A 196 -8.14 -6.99 13.72
N ASN A 197 -7.84 -7.48 12.51
CA ASN A 197 -7.10 -8.72 12.31
C ASN A 197 -6.44 -8.75 10.93
N PHE A 198 -5.56 -9.73 10.75
CA PHE A 198 -4.96 -10.13 9.48
C PHE A 198 -5.16 -11.63 9.29
N ILE A 199 -5.52 -12.05 8.08
CA ILE A 199 -5.69 -13.45 7.71
C ILE A 199 -4.62 -13.79 6.67
N SER A 200 -3.77 -14.75 6.97
CA SER A 200 -2.76 -15.22 6.03
C SER A 200 -3.42 -15.96 4.86
N ASN A 201 -2.89 -15.79 3.64
CA ASN A 201 -3.29 -16.61 2.48
C ASN A 201 -3.06 -18.11 2.72
N LEU A 202 -2.17 -18.49 3.63
CA LEU A 202 -1.94 -19.88 4.05
C LEU A 202 -3.10 -20.45 4.86
N ASP A 203 -3.95 -19.60 5.44
CA ASP A 203 -5.12 -19.99 6.25
C ASP A 203 -6.40 -20.12 5.40
N PHE A 204 -6.36 -19.74 4.11
CA PHE A 204 -7.46 -19.99 3.21
C PHE A 204 -7.58 -21.49 2.95
N LYS A 205 -8.61 -22.08 3.54
CA LYS A 205 -9.01 -23.45 3.23
C LYS A 205 -9.99 -23.39 2.07
N TYR A 206 -9.62 -24.04 1.00
CA TYR A 206 -10.48 -24.33 -0.16
C TYR A 206 -11.56 -25.30 0.21
#